data_f994e866ce47f7729f7264f44113c901
#
_entry.id   f994e866ce47f7729f7264f44113c901
#
_cell.length_a   1.000
_cell.length_b   1.000
_cell.length_c   1.000
_cell.angle_alpha   90.00
_cell.angle_beta   90.00
_cell.angle_gamma   90.00
#
_symmetry.space_group_name_H-M   'P 1'
#
loop_
_entity.id
_entity.type
_entity.pdbx_description
1 polymer ?
#
loop_
_entity_poly.entity_id
_entity_poly.type
_entity_poly.pdbx_seq_one_letter_code
_entity_poly.pdbx_strand_id
1 'polypeptide(L)'
;MDTTYYDHGTTAERWERARMFFEAKDYCAAARVLDGLVEEVPEQTGPRLLLARSYYHSAQLRRAEAELRTLVELDPVEHYARLMLGRTLQRLGRPDEAASHLRIASALGGDFGQA
;
A
#
# COMPACT_ATOMS: atom_id res chain seq x y z
N MET A 1 21.12 -6.39 11.78
CA MET A 1 20.10 -5.72 12.58
C MET A 1 19.06 -6.71 13.06
N ASP A 2 18.71 -6.58 14.33
CA ASP A 2 17.71 -7.47 14.91
C ASP A 2 16.32 -7.09 14.42
N THR A 3 15.64 -8.02 13.73
CA THR A 3 14.28 -7.79 13.23
C THR A 3 13.22 -8.14 14.27
N THR A 4 13.61 -8.71 15.42
CA THR A 4 12.67 -9.16 16.45
C THR A 4 11.75 -8.05 16.92
N TYR A 5 12.27 -6.84 17.06
CA TYR A 5 11.47 -5.71 17.49
C TYR A 5 10.27 -5.47 16.56
N TYR A 6 10.49 -5.53 15.23
CA TYR A 6 9.42 -5.26 14.27
C TYR A 6 8.42 -6.39 14.20
N ASP A 7 8.86 -7.62 14.43
CA ASP A 7 8.00 -8.80 14.34
C ASP A 7 7.45 -9.27 15.68
N HIS A 8 7.77 -8.55 16.76
CA HIS A 8 7.35 -8.94 18.09
C HIS A 8 5.89 -8.63 18.35
N GLY A 9 5.21 -9.57 18.98
CA GLY A 9 3.84 -9.37 19.44
C GLY A 9 2.80 -10.04 18.56
N THR A 10 1.54 -9.87 18.94
CA THR A 10 0.42 -10.39 18.19
C THR A 10 0.20 -9.60 16.91
N THR A 11 -0.63 -10.13 16.00
CA THR A 11 -0.97 -9.40 14.78
C THR A 11 -1.60 -8.05 15.10
N ALA A 12 -2.47 -8.00 16.13
CA ALA A 12 -3.09 -6.74 16.53
C ALA A 12 -2.08 -5.73 17.05
N GLU A 13 -1.13 -6.20 17.87
CA GLU A 13 -0.08 -5.33 18.41
C GLU A 13 0.83 -4.80 17.30
N ARG A 14 1.17 -5.65 16.37
CA ARG A 14 2.01 -5.26 15.23
C ARG A 14 1.28 -4.29 14.31
N TRP A 15 -0.01 -4.50 14.10
CA TRP A 15 -0.83 -3.56 13.32
C TRP A 15 -0.83 -2.16 13.95
N GLU A 16 -1.04 -2.09 15.27
CA GLU A 16 -1.01 -0.81 15.97
C GLU A 16 0.35 -0.16 15.91
N ARG A 17 1.42 -0.95 16.04
CA ARG A 17 2.79 -0.43 15.94
C ARG A 17 3.04 0.15 14.54
N ALA A 18 2.59 -0.56 13.50
CA ALA A 18 2.74 -0.08 12.13
C ALA A 18 2.00 1.23 11.93
N ARG A 19 0.79 1.33 12.47
CA ARG A 19 0.00 2.55 12.36
C ARG A 19 0.69 3.72 13.06
N MET A 20 1.24 3.48 14.23
CA MET A 20 1.98 4.51 14.96
C MET A 20 3.16 5.04 14.14
N PHE A 21 3.94 4.13 13.56
CA PHE A 21 5.06 4.54 12.71
C PHE A 21 4.56 5.35 11.50
N PHE A 22 3.49 4.87 10.88
CA PHE A 22 2.94 5.55 9.71
C PHE A 22 2.47 6.97 10.06
N GLU A 23 1.74 7.12 11.16
CA GLU A 23 1.25 8.42 11.61
C GLU A 23 2.38 9.36 12.00
N ALA A 24 3.49 8.81 12.49
CA ALA A 24 4.69 9.57 12.79
C ALA A 24 5.52 9.86 11.53
N LYS A 25 5.05 9.44 10.38
CA LYS A 25 5.74 9.59 9.09
C LYS A 25 7.06 8.82 9.02
N ASP A 26 7.20 7.82 9.87
CA ASP A 26 8.32 6.89 9.80
C ASP A 26 7.92 5.72 8.91
N TYR A 27 7.85 6.01 7.63
CA TYR A 27 7.32 5.07 6.65
C TYR A 27 8.19 3.82 6.48
N CYS A 28 9.50 3.99 6.63
CA CYS A 28 10.40 2.84 6.53
C CYS A 28 10.18 1.87 7.69
N ALA A 29 10.01 2.38 8.91
CA ALA A 29 9.73 1.53 10.07
C ALA A 29 8.36 0.86 9.92
N ALA A 30 7.35 1.61 9.46
CA ALA A 30 6.03 1.06 9.21
C ALA A 30 6.11 -0.10 8.21
N ALA A 31 6.85 0.08 7.11
CA ALA A 31 7.00 -0.95 6.10
C ALA A 31 7.66 -2.21 6.65
N ARG A 32 8.65 -2.06 7.53
CA ARG A 32 9.32 -3.22 8.12
C ARG A 32 8.38 -4.06 8.97
N VAL A 33 7.54 -3.41 9.77
CA VAL A 33 6.53 -4.13 10.56
C VAL A 33 5.52 -4.81 9.63
N LEU A 34 5.04 -4.06 8.63
CA LEU A 34 3.96 -4.54 7.75
C LEU A 34 4.41 -5.66 6.83
N ASP A 35 5.65 -5.66 6.41
CA ASP A 35 6.17 -6.70 5.53
C ASP A 35 6.00 -8.08 6.16
N GLY A 36 6.39 -8.23 7.45
CA GLY A 36 6.18 -9.47 8.17
C GLY A 36 4.72 -9.78 8.43
N LEU A 37 3.92 -8.75 8.74
CA LEU A 37 2.51 -8.94 9.02
C LEU A 37 1.75 -9.43 7.79
N VAL A 38 2.03 -8.87 6.63
CA VAL A 38 1.38 -9.28 5.38
C VAL A 38 1.70 -10.74 5.05
N GLU A 39 2.89 -11.22 5.37
CA GLU A 39 3.23 -12.63 5.16
C GLU A 39 2.37 -13.56 6.00
N GLU A 40 1.97 -13.13 7.20
CA GLU A 40 1.14 -13.95 8.09
C GLU A 40 -0.34 -13.89 7.73
N VAL A 41 -0.80 -12.76 7.20
CA VAL A 41 -2.22 -12.59 6.85
C VAL A 41 -2.36 -12.11 5.40
N PRO A 42 -1.88 -12.90 4.44
CA PRO A 42 -1.77 -12.45 3.05
C PRO A 42 -3.09 -12.10 2.38
N GLU A 43 -4.20 -12.64 2.89
CA GLU A 43 -5.54 -12.39 2.34
C GLU A 43 -6.16 -11.10 2.87
N GLN A 44 -5.60 -10.51 3.91
CA GLN A 44 -6.13 -9.26 4.45
C GLN A 44 -5.62 -8.07 3.66
N THR A 45 -6.54 -7.23 3.20
CA THR A 45 -6.19 -6.09 2.37
C THR A 45 -5.68 -4.90 3.17
N GLY A 46 -6.15 -4.74 4.42
CA GLY A 46 -5.76 -3.60 5.25
C GLY A 46 -4.26 -3.46 5.46
N PRO A 47 -3.59 -4.49 6.00
CA PRO A 47 -2.14 -4.42 6.19
C PRO A 47 -1.37 -4.22 4.89
N ARG A 48 -1.78 -4.89 3.82
CA ARG A 48 -1.12 -4.75 2.52
C ARG A 48 -1.27 -3.34 1.96
N LEU A 49 -2.44 -2.74 2.13
CA LEU A 49 -2.65 -1.38 1.65
C LEU A 49 -1.77 -0.40 2.42
N LEU A 50 -1.68 -0.55 3.73
CA LEU A 50 -0.81 0.33 4.52
C LEU A 50 0.66 0.12 4.16
N LEU A 51 1.04 -1.12 3.86
CA LEU A 51 2.40 -1.42 3.37
C LEU A 51 2.67 -0.69 2.06
N ALA A 52 1.74 -0.79 1.10
CA ALA A 52 1.88 -0.10 -0.18
C ALA A 52 2.02 1.42 0.02
N ARG A 53 1.21 2.00 0.90
CA ARG A 53 1.28 3.42 1.20
C ARG A 53 2.61 3.80 1.85
N SER A 54 3.13 2.94 2.71
CA SER A 54 4.43 3.15 3.35
C SER A 54 5.54 3.16 2.30
N TYR A 55 5.50 2.23 1.38
CA TYR A 55 6.45 2.19 0.26
C TYR A 55 6.33 3.44 -0.62
N TYR A 56 5.09 3.85 -0.90
CA TYR A 56 4.84 5.02 -1.74
C TYR A 56 5.46 6.28 -1.13
N HIS A 57 5.18 6.51 0.16
CA HIS A 57 5.67 7.70 0.84
C HIS A 57 7.18 7.68 1.09
N SER A 58 7.79 6.52 1.11
CA SER A 58 9.24 6.40 1.24
C SER A 58 9.95 6.29 -0.11
N ALA A 59 9.22 6.55 -1.19
CA ALA A 59 9.73 6.52 -2.56
C ALA A 59 10.23 5.15 -3.02
N GLN A 60 9.76 4.09 -2.38
CA GLN A 60 10.04 2.71 -2.80
C GLN A 60 8.97 2.28 -3.79
N LEU A 61 8.98 2.91 -4.95
CA LEU A 61 7.83 2.87 -5.87
C LEU A 61 7.60 1.51 -6.52
N ARG A 62 8.67 0.77 -6.81
CA ARG A 62 8.51 -0.56 -7.40
C ARG A 62 7.90 -1.54 -6.40
N ARG A 63 8.26 -1.40 -5.13
CA ARG A 63 7.66 -2.22 -4.08
C ARG A 63 6.20 -1.83 -3.86
N ALA A 64 5.90 -0.53 -3.89
CA ALA A 64 4.52 -0.06 -3.82
C ALA A 64 3.70 -0.63 -4.97
N GLU A 65 4.23 -0.59 -6.18
CA GLU A 65 3.56 -1.15 -7.35
C GLU A 65 3.21 -2.62 -7.16
N ALA A 66 4.17 -3.41 -6.68
CA ALA A 66 3.94 -4.85 -6.49
C ALA A 66 2.80 -5.12 -5.52
N GLU A 67 2.77 -4.42 -4.38
CA GLU A 67 1.70 -4.60 -3.40
C GLU A 67 0.34 -4.15 -3.94
N LEU A 68 0.33 -3.05 -4.68
CA LEU A 68 -0.90 -2.52 -5.24
C LEU A 68 -1.47 -3.42 -6.33
N ARG A 69 -0.63 -4.06 -7.13
CA ARG A 69 -1.11 -5.01 -8.12
C ARG A 69 -1.74 -6.22 -7.45
N THR A 70 -1.16 -6.70 -6.36
CA THR A 70 -1.76 -7.79 -5.58
C THR A 70 -3.11 -7.36 -5.01
N LEU A 71 -3.22 -6.14 -4.49
CA LEU A 71 -4.49 -5.63 -3.97
C LEU A 71 -5.57 -5.57 -5.04
N VAL A 72 -5.21 -5.13 -6.24
CA VAL A 72 -6.16 -5.06 -7.35
C VAL A 72 -6.65 -6.46 -7.76
N GLU A 73 -5.77 -7.47 -7.64
CA GLU A 73 -6.19 -8.85 -7.90
C GLU A 73 -7.09 -9.39 -6.80
N LEU A 74 -6.80 -9.06 -5.53
CA LEU A 74 -7.60 -9.52 -4.40
C LEU A 74 -8.98 -8.87 -4.35
N ASP A 75 -9.06 -7.61 -4.75
CA ASP A 75 -10.31 -6.85 -4.72
C ASP A 75 -10.37 -5.92 -5.93
N PRO A 76 -10.80 -6.44 -7.09
CA PRO A 76 -10.78 -5.66 -8.34
C PRO A 76 -11.66 -4.43 -8.34
N VAL A 77 -12.66 -4.36 -7.45
CA VAL A 77 -13.58 -3.22 -7.40
C VAL A 77 -13.18 -2.17 -6.37
N GLU A 78 -12.09 -2.38 -5.64
CA GLU A 78 -11.61 -1.40 -4.69
C GLU A 78 -10.91 -0.26 -5.45
N HIS A 79 -11.56 0.91 -5.48
CA HIS A 79 -11.10 2.02 -6.31
C HIS A 79 -9.82 2.68 -5.77
N TYR A 80 -9.64 2.69 -4.45
CA TYR A 80 -8.48 3.39 -3.86
C TYR A 80 -7.17 2.71 -4.24
N ALA A 81 -7.15 1.37 -4.24
CA ALA A 81 -5.94 0.65 -4.66
C ALA A 81 -5.59 0.95 -6.11
N ARG A 82 -6.60 1.04 -6.98
CA ARG A 82 -6.38 1.41 -8.37
C ARG A 82 -5.89 2.85 -8.52
N LEU A 83 -6.45 3.76 -7.74
CA LEU A 83 -6.00 5.15 -7.73
C LEU A 83 -4.53 5.22 -7.33
N MET A 84 -4.16 4.55 -6.25
CA MET A 84 -2.78 4.54 -5.77
C MET A 84 -1.84 3.88 -6.77
N LEU A 85 -2.28 2.81 -7.43
CA LEU A 85 -1.47 2.16 -8.47
C LEU A 85 -1.22 3.14 -9.63
N GLY A 86 -2.27 3.83 -10.06
CA GLY A 86 -2.11 4.84 -11.12
C GLY A 86 -1.12 5.92 -10.72
N ARG A 87 -1.25 6.45 -9.50
CA ARG A 87 -0.33 7.48 -9.00
C ARG A 87 1.12 6.96 -8.92
N THR A 88 1.28 5.73 -8.50
CA THR A 88 2.60 5.09 -8.42
C THR A 88 3.21 4.96 -9.80
N LEU A 89 2.41 4.52 -10.77
CA LEU A 89 2.88 4.39 -12.15
C LEU A 89 3.25 5.73 -12.77
N GLN A 90 2.50 6.79 -12.47
CA GLN A 90 2.87 8.14 -12.92
C GLN A 90 4.26 8.53 -12.39
N ARG A 91 4.49 8.30 -11.11
CA ARG A 91 5.79 8.62 -10.50
C ARG A 91 6.92 7.75 -11.06
N LEU A 92 6.59 6.54 -11.52
CA LEU A 92 7.57 5.66 -12.17
C LEU A 92 7.81 6.03 -13.64
N GLY A 93 7.13 7.04 -14.15
CA GLY A 93 7.30 7.47 -15.54
C GLY A 93 6.59 6.57 -16.54
N ARG A 94 5.49 5.94 -16.12
CA ARG A 94 4.70 5.04 -16.97
C ARG A 94 3.27 5.57 -17.09
N PRO A 95 3.10 6.73 -17.74
CA PRO A 95 1.81 7.43 -17.76
C PRO A 95 0.70 6.70 -18.54
N ASP A 96 1.04 5.94 -19.57
CA ASP A 96 0.02 5.23 -20.34
C ASP A 96 -0.63 4.13 -19.52
N GLU A 97 0.17 3.35 -18.78
CA GLU A 97 -0.37 2.35 -17.86
C GLU A 97 -1.16 3.03 -16.73
N ALA A 98 -0.62 4.13 -16.21
CA ALA A 98 -1.29 4.88 -15.14
C ALA A 98 -2.68 5.34 -15.56
N ALA A 99 -2.81 5.85 -16.78
CA ALA A 99 -4.09 6.37 -17.28
C ALA A 99 -5.18 5.30 -17.27
N SER A 100 -4.83 4.07 -17.64
CA SER A 100 -5.76 2.96 -17.63
C SER A 100 -6.32 2.69 -16.22
N HIS A 101 -5.44 2.62 -15.23
CA HIS A 101 -5.85 2.37 -13.85
C HIS A 101 -6.64 3.55 -13.28
N LEU A 102 -6.25 4.77 -13.63
CA LEU A 102 -6.95 5.96 -13.13
C LEU A 102 -8.37 6.06 -13.70
N ARG A 103 -8.56 5.68 -14.97
CA ARG A 103 -9.91 5.62 -15.54
C ARG A 103 -10.79 4.62 -14.83
N ILE A 104 -10.25 3.43 -14.55
CA ILE A 104 -11.01 2.41 -13.84
C ILE A 104 -11.34 2.88 -12.42
N ALA A 105 -10.39 3.50 -11.73
CA ALA A 105 -10.60 4.02 -10.39
C ALA A 105 -11.73 5.04 -10.38
N SER A 106 -11.73 5.94 -11.34
CA SER A 106 -12.78 6.95 -11.46
C SER A 106 -14.14 6.32 -11.69
N ALA A 107 -14.20 5.31 -12.56
CA ALA A 107 -15.45 4.61 -12.85
C ALA A 107 -15.99 3.86 -11.62
N LEU A 108 -15.10 3.30 -10.81
CA LEU A 108 -15.51 2.53 -9.63
C LEU A 108 -15.89 3.40 -8.44
N GLY A 109 -15.14 4.48 -8.21
CA GLY A 109 -15.28 5.28 -7.00
C GLY A 109 -15.87 6.66 -7.20
N GLY A 110 -16.21 6.99 -8.42
CA GLY A 110 -16.72 8.31 -8.74
C GLY A 110 -15.61 9.27 -9.10
N ASP A 111 -15.79 10.54 -8.79
CA ASP A 111 -15.00 11.61 -9.36
C ASP A 111 -13.85 12.04 -8.44
N PHE A 112 -12.66 11.53 -8.70
CA PHE A 112 -11.46 11.92 -7.97
C PHE A 112 -10.90 13.26 -8.43
N GLY A 113 -11.25 13.69 -9.64
CA GLY A 113 -10.77 14.95 -10.16
C GLY A 113 -11.40 16.15 -9.49
N GLN A 114 -12.49 15.92 -8.78
CA GLN A 114 -13.21 16.97 -8.06
C GLN A 114 -12.74 17.15 -6.63
N ALA A 115 -11.98 16.22 -6.15
CA ALA A 115 -11.53 16.23 -4.76
C ALA A 115 -10.48 17.29 -4.48
#